data_a5eca0d4afc190f69320bb0ad454a544
#
_entry.id   a5eca0d4afc190f69320bb0ad454a544
#
_cell.length_a   1.000
_cell.length_b   1.000
_cell.length_c   1.000
_cell.angle_alpha   90.00
_cell.angle_beta   90.00
_cell.angle_gamma   90.00
#
_symmetry.space_group_name_H-M   'P 1'
#
loop_
_entity.id
_entity.type
_entity.pdbx_description
1 polymer ?
#
loop_
_entity_poly.entity_id
_entity_poly.type
_entity_poly.pdbx_seq_one_letter_code
_entity_poly.pdbx_strand_id
1 'polypeptide(L)'
;MKESSRIDERQPRTKLRQAVAAYIEPRVLQVLALGFASGLPLLLTYSTLSAWLATAGVRRAAIGTFALVGTPYAFKFLWAPLMDRVPPPLPLGRRRGWGITIQILLIGAILGLGLCDPKRNLPLVAALAVLVAFLSASQDIVIDAWRVESLNSDQQAPGAAMIQSGYRIAMLVSGAGGLLIAAYAGWFAAYATMAALVGVGLLVFLFAPEPKVPAEISYAVGSGWHVIRNAFATGVIGPFRDFMHRPLWPVILIAIFGYKLGEAMAGVMSTPLYISLGFSLPEIAAVSKVFGFFSIVAGALLGAFVTTRFGIRRSLILCGILQSIGNLFFVLQAVGGHRIGYLALCVTAENVTGGMAGTALVTYLSSLCSPAFTATQYALLSSLALLGRTVVASSGGILSEKIGWVRFFLLTCVVTLPAIILFMWIGPRDDLGNNKPKPALKSTNGRSEDPTAP
;
A
#
# COMPACT_ATOMS: atom_id res chain seq x y z
N MET A 1 -61.11 -6.13 15.03
CA MET A 1 -59.93 -6.95 14.94
C MET A 1 -58.78 -6.06 14.54
N LYS A 2 -57.97 -5.62 15.54
CA LYS A 2 -56.74 -4.85 15.36
C LYS A 2 -55.60 -5.77 15.76
N GLU A 3 -54.93 -6.34 14.78
CA GLU A 3 -53.68 -7.07 14.98
C GLU A 3 -52.53 -6.07 14.91
N SER A 4 -52.00 -5.75 16.06
CA SER A 4 -50.89 -4.83 16.23
C SER A 4 -49.60 -5.48 15.73
N SER A 5 -49.05 -4.96 14.67
CA SER A 5 -47.67 -5.24 14.25
C SER A 5 -46.68 -4.81 15.35
N ARG A 6 -46.27 -5.75 16.20
CA ARG A 6 -45.10 -5.57 17.06
C ARG A 6 -43.87 -5.59 16.14
N ILE A 7 -43.34 -4.41 15.83
CA ILE A 7 -42.04 -4.27 15.20
C ILE A 7 -41.01 -4.85 16.19
N ASP A 8 -40.36 -5.92 15.77
CA ASP A 8 -39.37 -6.66 16.57
C ASP A 8 -38.10 -5.82 16.74
N GLU A 9 -38.05 -5.01 17.79
CA GLU A 9 -36.89 -4.16 18.17
C GLU A 9 -35.66 -4.98 18.61
N ARG A 10 -35.72 -6.32 18.61
CA ARG A 10 -34.59 -7.16 19.03
C ARG A 10 -33.55 -7.44 17.92
N GLN A 11 -33.84 -7.14 16.66
CA GLN A 11 -32.97 -7.42 15.51
C GLN A 11 -31.68 -6.58 15.44
N PRO A 12 -31.59 -5.30 15.80
CA PRO A 12 -30.34 -4.55 15.63
C PRO A 12 -29.24 -4.94 16.62
N ARG A 13 -29.58 -5.31 17.86
CA ARG A 13 -28.58 -5.69 18.90
C ARG A 13 -27.96 -7.06 18.64
N THR A 14 -28.69 -8.00 18.04
CA THR A 14 -28.17 -9.31 17.64
C THR A 14 -27.23 -9.20 16.45
N LYS A 15 -27.53 -8.39 15.45
CA LYS A 15 -26.66 -8.12 14.29
C LYS A 15 -25.36 -7.43 14.70
N LEU A 16 -25.40 -6.47 15.62
CA LEU A 16 -24.19 -5.80 16.12
C LEU A 16 -23.29 -6.77 16.91
N ARG A 17 -23.86 -7.62 17.77
CA ARG A 17 -23.11 -8.65 18.48
C ARG A 17 -22.47 -9.67 17.55
N GLN A 18 -23.17 -10.11 16.51
CA GLN A 18 -22.64 -11.01 15.49
C GLN A 18 -21.53 -10.34 14.68
N ALA A 19 -21.70 -9.07 14.30
CA ALA A 19 -20.66 -8.30 13.61
C ALA A 19 -19.39 -8.16 14.46
N VAL A 20 -19.53 -7.87 15.77
CA VAL A 20 -18.36 -7.76 16.67
C VAL A 20 -17.74 -9.14 16.92
N ALA A 21 -18.53 -10.20 17.04
CA ALA A 21 -18.04 -11.56 17.22
C ALA A 21 -17.13 -12.01 16.07
N ALA A 22 -17.44 -11.61 14.82
CA ALA A 22 -16.63 -11.92 13.64
C ALA A 22 -15.19 -11.38 13.73
N TYR A 23 -14.95 -10.27 14.45
CA TYR A 23 -13.59 -9.72 14.65
C TYR A 23 -12.74 -10.52 15.64
N ILE A 24 -13.36 -11.30 16.53
CA ILE A 24 -12.69 -12.07 17.58
C ILE A 24 -12.43 -13.52 17.15
N GLU A 25 -12.94 -13.90 15.97
CA GLU A 25 -12.73 -15.25 15.45
C GLU A 25 -11.24 -15.54 15.21
N PRO A 26 -10.75 -16.76 15.58
CA PRO A 26 -9.33 -17.11 15.50
C PRO A 26 -8.70 -16.84 14.12
N ARG A 27 -9.40 -17.13 13.02
CA ARG A 27 -8.90 -16.88 11.66
C ARG A 27 -8.76 -15.40 11.37
N VAL A 28 -9.67 -14.56 11.85
CA VAL A 28 -9.63 -13.11 11.66
C VAL A 28 -8.52 -12.48 12.51
N LEU A 29 -8.25 -13.01 13.71
CA LEU A 29 -7.10 -12.64 14.53
C LEU A 29 -5.76 -13.07 13.91
N GLN A 30 -5.70 -14.24 13.27
CA GLN A 30 -4.54 -14.65 12.48
C GLN A 30 -4.26 -13.67 11.33
N VAL A 31 -5.30 -13.14 10.67
CA VAL A 31 -5.16 -12.10 9.64
C VAL A 31 -4.59 -10.80 10.19
N LEU A 32 -4.99 -10.38 11.40
CA LEU A 32 -4.38 -9.23 12.09
C LEU A 32 -2.88 -9.44 12.31
N ALA A 33 -2.49 -10.61 12.81
CA ALA A 33 -1.10 -10.97 13.08
C ALA A 33 -0.27 -11.06 11.77
N LEU A 34 -0.85 -11.61 10.70
CA LEU A 34 -0.22 -11.61 9.38
C LEU A 34 -0.08 -10.20 8.80
N GLY A 35 -1.10 -9.34 8.97
CA GLY A 35 -1.02 -7.93 8.59
C GLY A 35 0.09 -7.19 9.35
N PHE A 36 0.25 -7.49 10.64
CA PHE A 36 1.35 -6.95 11.44
C PHE A 36 2.71 -7.41 10.89
N ALA A 37 2.91 -8.70 10.63
CA ALA A 37 4.16 -9.21 10.07
C ALA A 37 4.44 -8.60 8.68
N SER A 38 3.41 -8.38 7.84
CA SER A 38 3.52 -7.79 6.50
C SER A 38 3.94 -6.31 6.54
N GLY A 39 3.44 -5.54 7.51
CA GLY A 39 3.75 -4.11 7.59
C GLY A 39 5.13 -3.76 8.15
N LEU A 40 5.76 -4.67 8.93
CA LEU A 40 7.04 -4.41 9.59
C LEU A 40 8.18 -4.07 8.62
N PRO A 41 8.43 -4.81 7.54
CA PRO A 41 9.59 -4.58 6.68
C PRO A 41 9.50 -3.29 5.87
N LEU A 42 8.29 -2.76 5.66
CA LEU A 42 8.12 -1.59 4.78
C LEU A 42 8.96 -0.40 5.24
N LEU A 43 8.80 0.05 6.48
CA LEU A 43 9.55 1.21 6.95
C LEU A 43 11.03 0.90 7.18
N LEU A 44 11.40 -0.36 7.40
CA LEU A 44 12.80 -0.79 7.48
C LEU A 44 13.55 -0.63 6.16
N THR A 45 12.83 -0.59 5.04
CA THR A 45 13.40 -0.36 3.70
C THR A 45 13.20 1.07 3.19
N TYR A 46 12.41 1.89 3.91
CA TYR A 46 12.13 3.29 3.55
C TYR A 46 12.63 4.27 4.62
N SER A 47 11.73 4.82 5.44
CA SER A 47 12.04 5.94 6.31
C SER A 47 12.99 5.58 7.46
N THR A 48 12.92 4.37 8.00
CA THR A 48 13.83 3.90 9.06
C THR A 48 15.23 3.69 8.48
N LEU A 49 15.33 3.11 7.27
CA LEU A 49 16.61 3.02 6.55
C LEU A 49 17.17 4.40 6.22
N SER A 50 16.33 5.32 5.73
CA SER A 50 16.76 6.70 5.44
C SER A 50 17.30 7.40 6.69
N ALA A 51 16.68 7.18 7.86
CA ALA A 51 17.19 7.71 9.13
C ALA A 51 18.57 7.11 9.47
N TRP A 52 18.72 5.79 9.32
CA TRP A 52 20.02 5.14 9.55
C TRP A 52 21.11 5.67 8.64
N LEU A 53 20.86 5.74 7.33
CA LEU A 53 21.80 6.27 6.36
C LEU A 53 22.16 7.73 6.66
N ALA A 54 21.18 8.56 7.05
CA ALA A 54 21.41 9.96 7.40
C ALA A 54 22.25 10.11 8.67
N THR A 55 21.96 9.33 9.73
CA THR A 55 22.76 9.32 10.98
C THR A 55 24.16 8.75 10.76
N ALA A 56 24.35 7.86 9.79
CA ALA A 56 25.66 7.38 9.36
C ALA A 56 26.46 8.39 8.52
N GLY A 57 25.86 9.54 8.15
CA GLY A 57 26.51 10.56 7.33
C GLY A 57 26.58 10.26 5.84
N VAL A 58 25.72 9.36 5.34
CA VAL A 58 25.61 9.06 3.90
C VAL A 58 25.06 10.28 3.16
N ARG A 59 25.61 10.58 1.98
CA ARG A 59 25.18 11.73 1.15
C ARG A 59 23.71 11.63 0.76
N ARG A 60 23.00 12.76 0.75
CA ARG A 60 21.56 12.85 0.41
C ARG A 60 21.22 12.25 -0.96
N ALA A 61 22.10 12.45 -1.95
CA ALA A 61 21.96 11.84 -3.27
C ALA A 61 21.85 10.31 -3.18
N ALA A 62 22.75 9.68 -2.41
CA ALA A 62 22.69 8.23 -2.19
C ALA A 62 21.43 7.82 -1.42
N ILE A 63 21.03 8.57 -0.36
CA ILE A 63 19.80 8.28 0.38
C ILE A 63 18.57 8.35 -0.55
N GLY A 64 18.51 9.34 -1.45
CA GLY A 64 17.43 9.46 -2.43
C GLY A 64 17.34 8.24 -3.34
N THR A 65 18.48 7.71 -3.83
CA THR A 65 18.49 6.53 -4.69
C THR A 65 17.98 5.27 -3.99
N PHE A 66 18.09 5.19 -2.66
CA PHE A 66 17.49 4.10 -1.88
C PHE A 66 15.96 4.03 -1.95
N ALA A 67 15.25 5.06 -2.46
CA ALA A 67 13.84 4.94 -2.78
C ALA A 67 13.57 3.84 -3.82
N LEU A 68 14.54 3.53 -4.70
CA LEU A 68 14.46 2.43 -5.67
C LEU A 68 14.42 1.04 -5.03
N VAL A 69 14.83 0.90 -3.77
CA VAL A 69 14.68 -0.34 -2.99
C VAL A 69 13.21 -0.79 -2.94
N GLY A 70 12.26 0.13 -3.05
CA GLY A 70 10.83 -0.18 -3.11
C GLY A 70 10.32 -0.74 -4.43
N THR A 71 11.17 -0.83 -5.47
CA THR A 71 10.78 -1.36 -6.79
C THR A 71 10.10 -2.73 -6.74
N PRO A 72 10.53 -3.71 -5.94
CA PRO A 72 9.86 -5.01 -5.85
C PRO A 72 8.37 -4.90 -5.49
N TYR A 73 7.97 -4.00 -4.61
CA TYR A 73 6.55 -3.83 -4.26
C TYR A 73 5.67 -3.42 -5.46
N ALA A 74 6.23 -2.63 -6.39
CA ALA A 74 5.53 -2.20 -7.59
C ALA A 74 5.42 -3.30 -8.65
N PHE A 75 6.38 -4.23 -8.69
CA PHE A 75 6.45 -5.29 -9.69
C PHE A 75 6.04 -6.67 -9.17
N LYS A 76 5.55 -6.79 -7.92
CA LYS A 76 5.19 -8.08 -7.31
C LYS A 76 4.22 -8.93 -8.13
N PHE A 77 3.40 -8.31 -8.97
CA PHE A 77 2.48 -9.00 -9.89
C PHE A 77 3.19 -9.88 -10.92
N LEU A 78 4.48 -9.61 -11.23
CA LEU A 78 5.25 -10.40 -12.18
C LEU A 78 5.55 -11.82 -11.67
N TRP A 79 5.74 -12.00 -10.37
CA TRP A 79 6.06 -13.32 -9.80
C TRP A 79 4.96 -13.90 -8.92
N ALA A 80 3.85 -13.17 -8.71
CA ALA A 80 2.70 -13.71 -8.00
C ALA A 80 2.19 -15.05 -8.59
N PRO A 81 2.12 -15.24 -9.93
CA PRO A 81 1.72 -16.52 -10.52
C PRO A 81 2.64 -17.70 -10.16
N LEU A 82 3.92 -17.45 -9.85
CA LEU A 82 4.82 -18.51 -9.40
C LEU A 82 4.38 -19.09 -8.05
N MET A 83 3.97 -18.23 -7.12
CA MET A 83 3.52 -18.65 -5.79
C MET A 83 2.15 -19.33 -5.80
N ASP A 84 1.38 -19.17 -6.89
CA ASP A 84 0.12 -19.86 -7.10
C ASP A 84 0.29 -21.26 -7.69
N ARG A 85 1.29 -21.46 -8.54
CA ARG A 85 1.40 -22.65 -9.41
C ARG A 85 2.63 -23.51 -9.16
N VAL A 86 3.69 -22.94 -8.58
CA VAL A 86 4.91 -23.68 -8.24
C VAL A 86 4.79 -24.22 -6.82
N PRO A 87 5.09 -25.53 -6.60
CA PRO A 87 5.08 -26.08 -5.25
C PRO A 87 6.13 -25.38 -4.38
N PRO A 88 5.80 -25.14 -3.09
CA PRO A 88 6.75 -24.50 -2.18
C PRO A 88 7.93 -25.44 -1.89
N PRO A 89 9.10 -24.88 -1.47
CA PRO A 89 10.25 -25.69 -1.08
C PRO A 89 9.98 -26.64 0.10
N LEU A 90 9.04 -26.26 0.99
CA LEU A 90 8.64 -27.05 2.14
C LEU A 90 7.28 -27.73 1.87
N PRO A 91 7.16 -29.06 2.09
CA PRO A 91 5.93 -29.82 1.81
C PRO A 91 4.88 -29.65 2.93
N LEU A 92 4.59 -28.41 3.31
CA LEU A 92 3.67 -28.04 4.40
C LEU A 92 2.35 -27.42 3.90
N GLY A 93 2.02 -27.67 2.64
CA GLY A 93 0.91 -27.03 1.95
C GLY A 93 1.37 -25.83 1.11
N ARG A 94 0.51 -25.39 0.18
CA ARG A 94 0.88 -24.35 -0.79
C ARG A 94 1.13 -22.99 -0.12
N ARG A 95 0.18 -22.50 0.66
CA ARG A 95 0.30 -21.16 1.29
C ARG A 95 1.23 -21.20 2.51
N ARG A 96 1.12 -22.23 3.33
CA ARG A 96 1.98 -22.39 4.50
C ARG A 96 3.44 -22.61 4.10
N GLY A 97 3.69 -23.49 3.15
CA GLY A 97 5.06 -23.79 2.70
C GLY A 97 5.77 -22.53 2.15
N TRP A 98 5.12 -21.77 1.27
CA TRP A 98 5.66 -20.49 0.81
C TRP A 98 5.77 -19.47 1.93
N GLY A 99 4.74 -19.33 2.78
CA GLY A 99 4.74 -18.39 3.91
C GLY A 99 5.92 -18.64 4.86
N ILE A 100 6.13 -19.88 5.31
CA ILE A 100 7.22 -20.26 6.21
C ILE A 100 8.59 -19.98 5.55
N THR A 101 8.77 -20.42 4.27
CA THR A 101 10.03 -20.19 3.56
C THR A 101 10.38 -18.71 3.46
N ILE A 102 9.42 -17.89 3.04
CA ILE A 102 9.63 -16.45 2.87
C ILE A 102 9.89 -15.79 4.23
N GLN A 103 9.17 -16.16 5.29
CA GLN A 103 9.37 -15.59 6.63
C GLN A 103 10.78 -15.88 7.16
N ILE A 104 11.28 -17.11 7.01
CA ILE A 104 12.65 -17.48 7.43
C ILE A 104 13.68 -16.65 6.66
N LEU A 105 13.56 -16.58 5.33
CA LEU A 105 14.46 -15.81 4.50
C LEU A 105 14.41 -14.31 4.83
N LEU A 106 13.22 -13.78 5.09
CA LEU A 106 13.00 -12.38 5.44
C LEU A 106 13.64 -12.03 6.79
N ILE A 107 13.46 -12.88 7.80
CA ILE A 107 14.14 -12.73 9.11
C ILE A 107 15.65 -12.69 8.90
N GLY A 108 16.20 -13.64 8.14
CA GLY A 108 17.63 -13.69 7.83
C GLY A 108 18.12 -12.44 7.07
N ALA A 109 17.36 -11.96 6.10
CA ALA A 109 17.70 -10.77 5.33
C ALA A 109 17.67 -9.48 6.18
N ILE A 110 16.68 -9.33 7.08
CA ILE A 110 16.60 -8.19 8.01
C ILE A 110 17.75 -8.21 9.01
N LEU A 111 18.11 -9.39 9.57
CA LEU A 111 19.27 -9.54 10.43
C LEU A 111 20.57 -9.21 9.68
N GLY A 112 20.73 -9.74 8.48
CA GLY A 112 21.87 -9.45 7.60
C GLY A 112 22.00 -7.95 7.30
N LEU A 113 20.87 -7.29 7.01
CA LEU A 113 20.85 -5.83 6.81
C LEU A 113 21.29 -5.09 8.08
N GLY A 114 20.80 -5.48 9.27
CA GLY A 114 21.17 -4.86 10.54
C GLY A 114 22.64 -5.04 10.94
N LEU A 115 23.32 -6.07 10.42
CA LEU A 115 24.75 -6.32 10.64
C LEU A 115 25.66 -5.46 9.75
N CYS A 116 25.11 -4.80 8.73
CA CYS A 116 25.91 -3.97 7.84
C CYS A 116 26.37 -2.66 8.49
N ASP A 117 27.48 -2.13 7.97
CA ASP A 117 27.93 -0.76 8.23
C ASP A 117 27.75 0.07 6.96
N PRO A 118 26.80 1.03 6.92
CA PRO A 118 26.56 1.86 5.75
C PRO A 118 27.78 2.71 5.32
N LYS A 119 28.69 3.02 6.25
CA LYS A 119 29.92 3.77 5.95
C LYS A 119 30.92 2.93 5.18
N ARG A 120 30.97 1.62 5.47
CA ARG A 120 31.97 0.71 4.88
C ARG A 120 31.51 0.08 3.58
N ASN A 121 30.23 -0.33 3.52
CA ASN A 121 29.72 -1.11 2.39
C ASN A 121 28.27 -0.74 2.02
N LEU A 122 28.11 0.46 1.49
CA LEU A 122 26.80 0.95 1.03
C LEU A 122 26.14 0.08 -0.06
N PRO A 123 26.89 -0.52 -1.03
CA PRO A 123 26.31 -1.44 -2.01
C PRO A 123 25.69 -2.71 -1.38
N LEU A 124 26.31 -3.27 -0.35
CA LEU A 124 25.77 -4.43 0.36
C LEU A 124 24.48 -4.07 1.12
N VAL A 125 24.46 -2.89 1.76
CA VAL A 125 23.23 -2.36 2.38
C VAL A 125 22.11 -2.24 1.34
N ALA A 126 22.40 -1.71 0.15
CA ALA A 126 21.42 -1.60 -0.93
C ALA A 126 20.94 -2.97 -1.40
N ALA A 127 21.83 -3.92 -1.63
CA ALA A 127 21.48 -5.26 -2.07
C ALA A 127 20.59 -6.00 -1.05
N LEU A 128 20.94 -5.94 0.23
CA LEU A 128 20.15 -6.55 1.30
C LEU A 128 18.81 -5.82 1.51
N ALA A 129 18.75 -4.50 1.37
CA ALA A 129 17.52 -3.76 1.43
C ALA A 129 16.57 -4.13 0.27
N VAL A 130 17.08 -4.31 -0.96
CA VAL A 130 16.30 -4.83 -2.11
C VAL A 130 15.83 -6.25 -1.84
N LEU A 131 16.68 -7.11 -1.26
CA LEU A 131 16.29 -8.48 -0.89
C LEU A 131 15.17 -8.47 0.16
N VAL A 132 15.26 -7.63 1.20
CA VAL A 132 14.19 -7.46 2.20
C VAL A 132 12.91 -6.99 1.53
N ALA A 133 12.96 -6.00 0.63
CA ALA A 133 11.80 -5.51 -0.10
C ALA A 133 11.17 -6.57 -1.01
N PHE A 134 11.99 -7.38 -1.71
CA PHE A 134 11.53 -8.48 -2.54
C PHE A 134 10.84 -9.58 -1.72
N LEU A 135 11.45 -10.01 -0.62
CA LEU A 135 10.87 -11.01 0.27
C LEU A 135 9.60 -10.51 0.95
N SER A 136 9.57 -9.24 1.35
CA SER A 136 8.37 -8.61 1.92
C SER A 136 7.23 -8.50 0.89
N ALA A 137 7.52 -8.08 -0.34
CA ALA A 137 6.53 -8.07 -1.42
C ALA A 137 6.01 -9.49 -1.74
N SER A 138 6.87 -10.49 -1.64
CA SER A 138 6.53 -11.90 -1.80
C SER A 138 5.67 -12.41 -0.64
N GLN A 139 5.98 -12.00 0.59
CA GLN A 139 5.16 -12.25 1.77
C GLN A 139 3.75 -11.70 1.61
N ASP A 140 3.60 -10.46 1.12
CA ASP A 140 2.30 -9.83 0.88
C ASP A 140 1.43 -10.68 -0.06
N ILE A 141 2.01 -11.21 -1.16
CA ILE A 141 1.29 -12.07 -2.11
C ILE A 141 0.71 -13.29 -1.39
N VAL A 142 1.52 -13.97 -0.58
CA VAL A 142 1.10 -15.20 0.11
C VAL A 142 0.06 -14.90 1.20
N ILE A 143 0.26 -13.84 1.97
CA ILE A 143 -0.66 -13.42 3.04
C ILE A 143 -2.02 -13.03 2.46
N ASP A 144 -2.05 -12.21 1.39
CA ASP A 144 -3.30 -11.81 0.75
C ASP A 144 -4.06 -12.99 0.20
N ALA A 145 -3.36 -13.93 -0.45
CA ALA A 145 -3.97 -15.15 -0.97
C ALA A 145 -4.47 -16.06 0.16
N TRP A 146 -3.67 -16.28 1.22
CA TRP A 146 -4.09 -17.07 2.38
C TRP A 146 -5.35 -16.47 3.03
N ARG A 147 -5.41 -15.15 3.20
CA ARG A 147 -6.56 -14.44 3.76
C ARG A 147 -7.83 -14.70 2.94
N VAL A 148 -7.75 -14.51 1.62
CA VAL A 148 -8.91 -14.68 0.74
C VAL A 148 -9.40 -16.13 0.74
N GLU A 149 -8.49 -17.11 0.73
CA GLU A 149 -8.79 -18.53 0.67
C GLU A 149 -9.24 -19.13 2.01
N SER A 150 -8.83 -18.54 3.15
CA SER A 150 -9.10 -19.07 4.51
C SER A 150 -10.36 -18.52 5.15
N LEU A 151 -10.82 -17.33 4.72
CA LEU A 151 -11.97 -16.65 5.30
C LEU A 151 -13.26 -16.97 4.55
N ASN A 152 -14.34 -17.20 5.28
CA ASN A 152 -15.67 -17.31 4.73
C ASN A 152 -16.20 -15.94 4.23
N SER A 153 -17.28 -15.93 3.47
CA SER A 153 -17.87 -14.71 2.89
C SER A 153 -18.21 -13.62 3.91
N ASP A 154 -18.70 -14.01 5.08
CA ASP A 154 -19.04 -13.13 6.21
C ASP A 154 -17.82 -12.59 6.96
N GLN A 155 -16.67 -13.28 6.88
CA GLN A 155 -15.41 -12.92 7.49
C GLN A 155 -14.51 -12.05 6.59
N GLN A 156 -14.81 -11.93 5.28
CA GLN A 156 -13.96 -11.21 4.34
C GLN A 156 -13.83 -9.72 4.69
N ALA A 157 -14.92 -9.06 5.05
CA ALA A 157 -14.89 -7.64 5.42
C ALA A 157 -14.18 -7.39 6.76
N PRO A 158 -14.46 -8.13 7.86
CA PRO A 158 -13.65 -8.08 9.08
C PRO A 158 -12.16 -8.38 8.82
N GLY A 159 -11.86 -9.41 8.02
CA GLY A 159 -10.49 -9.77 7.65
C GLY A 159 -9.75 -8.65 6.91
N ALA A 160 -10.42 -7.96 5.98
CA ALA A 160 -9.84 -6.81 5.29
C ALA A 160 -9.53 -5.64 6.23
N ALA A 161 -10.39 -5.39 7.22
CA ALA A 161 -10.13 -4.38 8.24
C ALA A 161 -8.98 -4.78 9.17
N MET A 162 -8.91 -6.05 9.57
CA MET A 162 -7.89 -6.53 10.49
C MET A 162 -6.50 -6.58 9.87
N ILE A 163 -6.37 -6.97 8.58
CA ILE A 163 -5.05 -6.94 7.91
C ILE A 163 -4.53 -5.51 7.80
N GLN A 164 -5.39 -4.54 7.48
CA GLN A 164 -5.02 -3.14 7.41
C GLN A 164 -4.63 -2.57 8.78
N SER A 165 -5.36 -2.97 9.84
CA SER A 165 -5.06 -2.55 11.21
C SER A 165 -3.71 -3.10 11.66
N GLY A 166 -3.46 -4.39 11.45
CA GLY A 166 -2.17 -5.02 11.73
C GLY A 166 -1.03 -4.34 11.00
N TYR A 167 -1.19 -4.08 9.72
CA TYR A 167 -0.21 -3.38 8.89
C TYR A 167 0.12 -1.97 9.43
N ARG A 168 -0.89 -1.20 9.84
CA ARG A 168 -0.69 0.15 10.41
C ARG A 168 0.00 0.10 11.77
N ILE A 169 -0.36 -0.85 12.63
CA ILE A 169 0.34 -1.08 13.91
C ILE A 169 1.81 -1.41 13.66
N ALA A 170 2.09 -2.28 12.70
CA ALA A 170 3.46 -2.63 12.32
C ALA A 170 4.26 -1.44 11.81
N MET A 171 3.66 -0.58 11.00
CA MET A 171 4.31 0.66 10.56
C MET A 171 4.68 1.58 11.74
N LEU A 172 3.82 1.67 12.75
CA LEU A 172 4.11 2.45 13.96
C LEU A 172 5.28 1.81 14.74
N VAL A 173 5.25 0.49 14.90
CA VAL A 173 6.29 -0.27 15.61
C VAL A 173 7.63 -0.18 14.88
N SER A 174 7.68 -0.43 13.56
CA SER A 174 8.93 -0.38 12.80
C SER A 174 9.43 1.04 12.54
N GLY A 175 8.53 2.02 12.52
CA GLY A 175 8.89 3.44 12.41
C GLY A 175 9.32 4.03 13.74
N ALA A 176 8.38 4.25 14.66
CA ALA A 176 8.68 4.86 15.96
C ALA A 176 9.50 3.94 16.86
N GLY A 177 9.10 2.69 17.02
CA GLY A 177 9.81 1.71 17.84
C GLY A 177 11.22 1.45 17.32
N GLY A 178 11.38 1.30 15.99
CA GLY A 178 12.68 1.14 15.35
C GLY A 178 13.64 2.32 15.64
N LEU A 179 13.16 3.56 15.54
CA LEU A 179 13.96 4.75 15.84
C LEU A 179 14.32 4.85 17.33
N LEU A 180 13.37 4.53 18.21
CA LEU A 180 13.63 4.54 19.67
C LEU A 180 14.66 3.49 20.05
N ILE A 181 14.52 2.25 19.57
CA ILE A 181 15.51 1.20 19.83
C ILE A 181 16.88 1.60 19.24
N ALA A 182 16.91 2.17 18.04
CA ALA A 182 18.16 2.64 17.43
C ALA A 182 18.83 3.75 18.24
N ALA A 183 18.06 4.65 18.84
CA ALA A 183 18.58 5.74 19.67
C ALA A 183 19.25 5.23 20.98
N TYR A 184 18.68 4.21 21.63
CA TYR A 184 19.13 3.74 22.94
C TYR A 184 20.00 2.48 22.88
N ALA A 185 19.80 1.60 21.89
CA ALA A 185 20.46 0.30 21.78
C ALA A 185 21.19 0.09 20.45
N GLY A 186 21.16 1.08 19.54
CA GLY A 186 21.82 1.03 18.25
C GLY A 186 21.01 0.36 17.14
N TRP A 187 21.47 0.54 15.91
CA TRP A 187 20.74 0.12 14.70
C TRP A 187 20.61 -1.40 14.56
N PHE A 188 21.66 -2.16 14.95
CA PHE A 188 21.57 -3.63 14.93
C PHE A 188 20.45 -4.13 15.83
N ALA A 189 20.35 -3.62 17.07
CA ALA A 189 19.27 -4.00 17.98
C ALA A 189 17.88 -3.65 17.44
N ALA A 190 17.74 -2.50 16.75
CA ALA A 190 16.49 -2.13 16.09
C ALA A 190 16.09 -3.15 15.01
N TYR A 191 17.00 -3.46 14.08
CA TYR A 191 16.73 -4.44 13.03
C TYR A 191 16.52 -5.86 13.57
N ALA A 192 17.31 -6.29 14.57
CA ALA A 192 17.15 -7.60 15.21
C ALA A 192 15.79 -7.75 15.91
N THR A 193 15.35 -6.71 16.61
CA THR A 193 14.01 -6.69 17.22
C THR A 193 12.92 -6.80 16.17
N MET A 194 13.02 -6.05 15.06
CA MET A 194 12.03 -6.12 13.98
C MET A 194 12.05 -7.49 13.29
N ALA A 195 13.21 -8.11 13.11
CA ALA A 195 13.35 -9.48 12.59
C ALA A 195 12.64 -10.49 13.52
N ALA A 196 12.81 -10.37 14.84
CA ALA A 196 12.11 -11.21 15.81
C ALA A 196 10.58 -11.01 15.74
N LEU A 197 10.11 -9.78 15.59
CA LEU A 197 8.68 -9.46 15.45
C LEU A 197 8.06 -10.01 14.15
N VAL A 198 8.82 -10.07 13.05
CA VAL A 198 8.40 -10.77 11.81
C VAL A 198 8.12 -12.25 12.11
N GLY A 199 8.78 -12.85 13.11
CA GLY A 199 8.51 -14.21 13.60
C GLY A 199 7.06 -14.45 14.01
N VAL A 200 6.27 -13.41 14.32
CA VAL A 200 4.82 -13.53 14.55
C VAL A 200 4.12 -14.13 13.31
N GLY A 201 4.47 -13.67 12.11
CA GLY A 201 3.93 -14.23 10.87
C GLY A 201 4.38 -15.68 10.63
N LEU A 202 5.63 -16.01 10.98
CA LEU A 202 6.14 -17.39 10.95
C LEU A 202 5.31 -18.30 11.87
N LEU A 203 5.06 -17.87 13.10
CA LEU A 203 4.23 -18.63 14.06
C LEU A 203 2.81 -18.84 13.52
N VAL A 204 2.20 -17.82 12.92
CA VAL A 204 0.87 -17.97 12.31
C VAL A 204 0.91 -19.04 11.21
N PHE A 205 1.85 -19.01 10.28
CA PHE A 205 1.94 -20.02 9.22
C PHE A 205 2.27 -21.43 9.73
N LEU A 206 2.98 -21.56 10.84
CA LEU A 206 3.23 -22.86 11.47
C LEU A 206 1.96 -23.50 12.04
N PHE A 207 1.07 -22.73 12.65
CA PHE A 207 -0.11 -23.22 13.34
C PHE A 207 -1.42 -23.02 12.59
N ALA A 208 -1.47 -22.13 11.58
CA ALA A 208 -2.68 -21.89 10.80
C ALA A 208 -3.01 -23.09 9.90
N PRO A 209 -4.30 -23.39 9.68
CA PRO A 209 -4.71 -24.43 8.73
C PRO A 209 -4.34 -24.04 7.30
N GLU A 210 -3.94 -25.01 6.49
CA GLU A 210 -3.78 -24.80 5.05
C GLU A 210 -5.16 -24.58 4.41
N PRO A 211 -5.36 -23.54 3.58
CA PRO A 211 -6.59 -23.34 2.86
C PRO A 211 -6.88 -24.50 1.89
N LYS A 212 -8.15 -24.83 1.71
CA LYS A 212 -8.54 -25.83 0.71
C LYS A 212 -8.16 -25.32 -0.69
N VAL A 213 -7.43 -26.15 -1.43
CA VAL A 213 -7.07 -25.84 -2.82
C VAL A 213 -8.34 -25.90 -3.67
N PRO A 214 -8.74 -24.84 -4.40
CA PRO A 214 -9.82 -24.93 -5.35
C PRO A 214 -9.52 -26.03 -6.39
N ALA A 215 -10.50 -26.85 -6.73
CA ALA A 215 -10.34 -27.97 -7.64
C ALA A 215 -9.82 -27.58 -9.04
N GLU A 216 -9.98 -26.33 -9.41
CA GLU A 216 -9.55 -25.74 -10.67
C GLU A 216 -8.05 -25.40 -10.73
N ILE A 217 -7.35 -25.41 -9.59
CA ILE A 217 -5.91 -25.20 -9.55
C ILE A 217 -5.19 -26.55 -9.68
N SER A 218 -5.18 -27.07 -10.90
CA SER A 218 -4.24 -28.14 -11.24
C SER A 218 -2.83 -27.59 -11.18
N TYR A 219 -1.97 -28.16 -10.32
CA TYR A 219 -0.53 -27.92 -10.45
C TYR A 219 -0.16 -28.22 -11.90
N ALA A 220 0.45 -27.27 -12.56
CA ALA A 220 0.75 -27.42 -13.97
C ALA A 220 1.69 -28.62 -14.20
N VAL A 221 1.09 -29.76 -14.52
CA VAL A 221 1.76 -30.89 -15.12
C VAL A 221 1.95 -30.52 -16.59
N GLY A 222 3.05 -29.86 -16.91
CA GLY A 222 3.38 -29.41 -18.26
C GLY A 222 4.54 -28.40 -18.21
N SER A 223 5.21 -28.18 -19.30
CA SER A 223 6.32 -27.23 -19.41
C SER A 223 5.95 -25.88 -18.76
N GLY A 224 6.57 -25.56 -17.62
CA GLY A 224 6.22 -24.45 -16.72
C GLY A 224 6.11 -23.07 -17.40
N TRP A 225 6.74 -22.88 -18.55
CA TRP A 225 6.73 -21.66 -19.34
C TRP A 225 5.36 -21.35 -19.99
N HIS A 226 4.67 -22.34 -20.54
CA HIS A 226 3.35 -22.14 -21.16
C HIS A 226 2.29 -21.75 -20.15
N VAL A 227 2.37 -22.30 -18.95
CA VAL A 227 1.47 -21.98 -17.84
C VAL A 227 1.69 -20.55 -17.35
N ILE A 228 2.94 -20.13 -17.19
CA ILE A 228 3.31 -18.77 -16.78
C ILE A 228 2.85 -17.76 -17.84
N ARG A 229 3.12 -18.04 -19.12
CA ARG A 229 2.72 -17.19 -20.24
C ARG A 229 1.20 -17.01 -20.32
N ASN A 230 0.43 -18.07 -20.21
CA ASN A 230 -1.03 -17.99 -20.28
C ASN A 230 -1.63 -17.28 -19.06
N ALA A 231 -1.10 -17.49 -17.86
CA ALA A 231 -1.51 -16.78 -16.66
C ALA A 231 -1.21 -15.27 -16.76
N PHE A 232 -0.05 -14.93 -17.33
CA PHE A 232 0.32 -13.53 -17.57
C PHE A 232 -0.56 -12.89 -18.65
N ALA A 233 -0.80 -13.58 -19.75
CA ALA A 233 -1.63 -13.08 -20.85
C ALA A 233 -3.08 -12.83 -20.40
N THR A 234 -3.69 -13.75 -19.69
CA THR A 234 -5.09 -13.62 -19.25
C THR A 234 -5.24 -12.74 -18.02
N GLY A 235 -4.29 -12.81 -17.09
CA GLY A 235 -4.36 -12.09 -15.81
C GLY A 235 -3.86 -10.65 -15.86
N VAL A 236 -3.02 -10.27 -16.82
CA VAL A 236 -2.45 -8.92 -16.95
C VAL A 236 -2.89 -8.24 -18.24
N ILE A 237 -2.67 -8.89 -19.40
CA ILE A 237 -2.91 -8.26 -20.70
C ILE A 237 -4.40 -8.00 -20.92
N GLY A 238 -5.28 -8.95 -20.56
CA GLY A 238 -6.72 -8.82 -20.73
C GLY A 238 -7.29 -7.59 -20.03
N PRO A 239 -7.13 -7.47 -18.69
CA PRO A 239 -7.58 -6.31 -17.92
C PRO A 239 -6.95 -4.99 -18.38
N PHE A 240 -5.67 -5.00 -18.80
CA PHE A 240 -5.01 -3.81 -19.31
C PHE A 240 -5.57 -3.39 -20.67
N ARG A 241 -5.84 -4.35 -21.57
CA ARG A 241 -6.49 -4.09 -22.85
C ARG A 241 -7.90 -3.53 -22.67
N ASP A 242 -8.69 -4.06 -21.74
CA ASP A 242 -10.02 -3.53 -21.40
C ASP A 242 -9.93 -2.06 -20.94
N PHE A 243 -8.94 -1.74 -20.10
CA PHE A 243 -8.70 -0.36 -19.66
C PHE A 243 -8.32 0.57 -20.83
N MET A 244 -7.50 0.10 -21.79
CA MET A 244 -7.06 0.87 -22.97
C MET A 244 -8.21 1.19 -23.95
N HIS A 245 -9.35 0.53 -23.89
CA HIS A 245 -10.53 0.89 -24.67
C HIS A 245 -11.24 2.16 -24.18
N ARG A 246 -10.86 2.69 -23.01
CA ARG A 246 -11.45 3.91 -22.46
C ARG A 246 -10.92 5.15 -23.20
N PRO A 247 -11.78 6.15 -23.46
CA PRO A 247 -11.28 7.44 -23.96
C PRO A 247 -10.31 8.05 -22.95
N LEU A 248 -9.29 8.74 -23.44
CA LEU A 248 -8.29 9.44 -22.63
C LEU A 248 -7.48 8.57 -21.64
N TRP A 249 -7.45 7.23 -21.79
CA TRP A 249 -6.71 6.34 -20.91
C TRP A 249 -5.24 6.75 -20.69
N PRO A 250 -4.46 7.25 -21.66
CA PRO A 250 -3.09 7.66 -21.40
C PRO A 250 -3.02 8.89 -20.49
N VAL A 251 -3.96 9.82 -20.66
CA VAL A 251 -4.03 11.02 -19.82
C VAL A 251 -4.40 10.68 -18.39
N ILE A 252 -5.32 9.73 -18.21
CA ILE A 252 -5.70 9.21 -16.89
C ILE A 252 -4.48 8.58 -16.21
N LEU A 253 -3.70 7.75 -16.91
CA LEU A 253 -2.50 7.13 -16.36
C LEU A 253 -1.43 8.17 -15.99
N ILE A 254 -1.20 9.19 -16.80
CA ILE A 254 -0.26 10.28 -16.53
C ILE A 254 -0.75 11.09 -15.30
N ALA A 255 -2.04 11.36 -15.19
CA ALA A 255 -2.61 12.06 -14.04
C ALA A 255 -2.45 11.25 -12.75
N ILE A 256 -2.73 9.93 -12.77
CA ILE A 256 -2.53 9.03 -11.63
C ILE A 256 -1.05 8.99 -11.23
N PHE A 257 -0.16 8.82 -12.21
CA PHE A 257 1.29 8.80 -12.00
C PHE A 257 1.78 10.09 -11.33
N GLY A 258 1.32 11.25 -11.82
CA GLY A 258 1.77 12.57 -11.37
C GLY A 258 1.20 13.03 -10.03
N TYR A 259 0.02 12.51 -9.63
CA TYR A 259 -0.76 13.06 -8.51
C TYR A 259 -0.07 13.01 -7.16
N LYS A 260 0.73 11.98 -6.91
CA LYS A 260 1.43 11.77 -5.63
C LYS A 260 2.94 12.05 -5.71
N LEU A 261 3.43 12.63 -6.81
CA LEU A 261 4.88 12.83 -6.99
C LEU A 261 5.47 13.82 -5.98
N GLY A 262 4.80 14.95 -5.74
CA GLY A 262 5.28 15.96 -4.78
C GLY A 262 5.39 15.39 -3.37
N GLU A 263 4.36 14.67 -2.91
CA GLU A 263 4.36 13.97 -1.62
C GLU A 263 5.48 12.90 -1.56
N ALA A 264 5.66 12.15 -2.62
CA ALA A 264 6.67 11.09 -2.67
C ALA A 264 8.09 11.65 -2.54
N MET A 265 8.40 12.72 -3.27
CA MET A 265 9.70 13.40 -3.18
C MET A 265 9.92 14.00 -1.80
N ALA A 266 8.91 14.70 -1.26
CA ALA A 266 8.97 15.27 0.09
C ALA A 266 9.15 14.19 1.15
N GLY A 267 8.38 13.10 1.07
CA GLY A 267 8.41 12.01 2.03
C GLY A 267 9.76 11.29 2.13
N VAL A 268 10.46 11.07 1.00
CA VAL A 268 11.80 10.46 1.01
C VAL A 268 12.83 11.38 1.68
N MET A 269 12.70 12.68 1.53
CA MET A 269 13.64 13.67 2.04
C MET A 269 13.24 14.29 3.39
N SER A 270 12.06 14.00 3.93
CA SER A 270 11.58 14.53 5.21
C SER A 270 12.47 14.13 6.38
N THR A 271 12.76 12.84 6.55
CA THR A 271 13.61 12.36 7.64
C THR A 271 15.06 12.85 7.55
N PRO A 272 15.73 12.81 6.37
CA PRO A 272 17.01 13.47 6.19
C PRO A 272 17.01 14.97 6.52
N LEU A 273 15.95 15.71 6.16
CA LEU A 273 15.79 17.11 6.56
C LEU A 273 15.81 17.26 8.09
N TYR A 274 14.95 16.48 8.79
CA TYR A 274 14.86 16.59 10.25
C TYR A 274 16.20 16.32 10.93
N ILE A 275 16.92 15.27 10.48
CA ILE A 275 18.26 14.95 10.99
C ILE A 275 19.27 16.08 10.69
N SER A 276 19.22 16.68 9.48
CA SER A 276 20.11 17.79 9.11
C SER A 276 19.84 19.08 9.91
N LEU A 277 18.61 19.24 10.44
CA LEU A 277 18.22 20.33 11.33
C LEU A 277 18.56 20.06 12.81
N GLY A 278 19.12 18.88 13.13
CA GLY A 278 19.56 18.52 14.47
C GLY A 278 18.49 17.83 15.33
N PHE A 279 17.33 17.43 14.76
CA PHE A 279 16.35 16.65 15.54
C PHE A 279 16.89 15.28 15.89
N SER A 280 16.72 14.90 17.15
CA SER A 280 17.06 13.57 17.64
C SER A 280 16.09 12.49 17.13
N LEU A 281 16.54 11.23 17.11
CA LEU A 281 15.69 10.11 16.71
C LEU A 281 14.42 9.97 17.60
N PRO A 282 14.46 10.16 18.93
CA PRO A 282 13.26 10.18 19.76
C PRO A 282 12.28 11.29 19.41
N GLU A 283 12.75 12.52 19.12
CA GLU A 283 11.87 13.61 18.67
C GLU A 283 11.19 13.28 17.34
N ILE A 284 11.94 12.73 16.38
CA ILE A 284 11.39 12.28 15.10
C ILE A 284 10.40 11.13 15.32
N ALA A 285 10.69 10.18 16.22
CA ALA A 285 9.79 9.09 16.55
C ALA A 285 8.48 9.60 17.15
N ALA A 286 8.54 10.50 18.12
CA ALA A 286 7.35 11.05 18.78
C ALA A 286 6.50 11.88 17.80
N VAL A 287 7.09 12.84 17.10
CA VAL A 287 6.34 13.80 16.29
C VAL A 287 6.04 13.22 14.90
N SER A 288 7.05 12.77 14.16
CA SER A 288 6.84 12.34 12.77
C SER A 288 6.14 10.97 12.66
N LYS A 289 6.40 10.04 13.58
CA LYS A 289 5.87 8.68 13.47
C LYS A 289 4.59 8.51 14.30
N VAL A 290 4.61 8.83 15.61
CA VAL A 290 3.44 8.64 16.47
C VAL A 290 2.38 9.70 16.16
N PHE A 291 2.70 10.97 16.29
CA PHE A 291 1.75 12.06 16.05
C PHE A 291 1.33 12.14 14.58
N GLY A 292 2.26 11.91 13.65
CA GLY A 292 1.99 11.83 12.21
C GLY A 292 1.02 10.70 11.84
N PHE A 293 1.06 9.57 12.56
CA PHE A 293 0.11 8.48 12.36
C PHE A 293 -1.35 8.92 12.64
N PHE A 294 -1.59 9.61 13.74
CA PHE A 294 -2.93 10.13 14.03
C PHE A 294 -3.35 11.20 13.02
N SER A 295 -2.42 12.02 12.58
CA SER A 295 -2.67 13.06 11.57
C SER A 295 -3.09 12.46 10.22
N ILE A 296 -2.44 11.38 9.75
CA ILE A 296 -2.82 10.74 8.47
C ILE A 296 -4.17 10.03 8.57
N VAL A 297 -4.50 9.44 9.72
CA VAL A 297 -5.81 8.83 9.96
C VAL A 297 -6.91 9.89 9.93
N ALA A 298 -6.72 11.01 10.63
CA ALA A 298 -7.64 12.15 10.57
C ALA A 298 -7.78 12.68 9.14
N GLY A 299 -6.68 12.80 8.40
CA GLY A 299 -6.68 13.19 7.00
C GLY A 299 -7.47 12.21 6.11
N ALA A 300 -7.31 10.92 6.30
CA ALA A 300 -8.07 9.93 5.54
C ALA A 300 -9.59 10.02 5.78
N LEU A 301 -10.00 10.23 7.03
CA LEU A 301 -11.42 10.44 7.39
C LEU A 301 -11.98 11.74 6.76
N LEU A 302 -11.22 12.84 6.85
CA LEU A 302 -11.58 14.09 6.18
C LEU A 302 -11.66 13.93 4.66
N GLY A 303 -10.73 13.20 4.05
CA GLY A 303 -10.74 12.89 2.63
C GLY A 303 -11.97 12.08 2.21
N ALA A 304 -12.37 11.09 3.02
CA ALA A 304 -13.60 10.33 2.80
C ALA A 304 -14.84 11.25 2.88
N PHE A 305 -14.93 12.10 3.90
CA PHE A 305 -16.01 13.07 4.03
C PHE A 305 -16.09 14.04 2.82
N VAL A 306 -14.95 14.60 2.42
CA VAL A 306 -14.86 15.50 1.25
C VAL A 306 -15.30 14.76 -0.03
N THR A 307 -14.89 13.51 -0.19
CA THR A 307 -15.21 12.71 -1.38
C THR A 307 -16.69 12.34 -1.46
N THR A 308 -17.31 12.01 -0.35
CA THR A 308 -18.76 11.74 -0.29
C THR A 308 -19.58 13.00 -0.50
N ARG A 309 -19.11 14.16 0.00
CA ARG A 309 -19.86 15.43 -0.05
C ARG A 309 -19.77 16.14 -1.40
N PHE A 310 -18.58 16.14 -2.03
CA PHE A 310 -18.30 16.92 -3.25
C PHE A 310 -18.11 16.07 -4.51
N GLY A 311 -18.08 14.74 -4.37
CA GLY A 311 -17.81 13.79 -5.44
C GLY A 311 -16.30 13.62 -5.73
N ILE A 312 -15.95 12.54 -6.39
CA ILE A 312 -14.57 12.08 -6.58
C ILE A 312 -13.68 13.14 -7.24
N ARG A 313 -14.15 13.72 -8.35
CA ARG A 313 -13.37 14.68 -9.14
C ARG A 313 -13.01 15.95 -8.37
N ARG A 314 -14.03 16.62 -7.77
CA ARG A 314 -13.79 17.85 -7.00
C ARG A 314 -12.87 17.58 -5.82
N SER A 315 -12.99 16.42 -5.23
CA SER A 315 -12.14 16.00 -4.11
C SER A 315 -10.70 15.77 -4.54
N LEU A 316 -10.44 15.14 -5.70
CA LEU A 316 -9.08 15.01 -6.25
C LEU A 316 -8.42 16.37 -6.45
N ILE A 317 -9.14 17.33 -7.04
CA ILE A 317 -8.62 18.68 -7.29
C ILE A 317 -8.35 19.38 -5.95
N LEU A 318 -9.34 19.43 -5.07
CA LEU A 318 -9.24 20.12 -3.76
C LEU A 318 -8.14 19.50 -2.89
N CYS A 319 -8.14 18.18 -2.72
CA CYS A 319 -7.16 17.49 -1.90
C CYS A 319 -5.75 17.57 -2.50
N GLY A 320 -5.61 17.55 -3.84
CA GLY A 320 -4.33 17.75 -4.52
C GLY A 320 -3.76 19.16 -4.29
N ILE A 321 -4.61 20.20 -4.37
CA ILE A 321 -4.20 21.58 -4.05
C ILE A 321 -3.79 21.70 -2.58
N LEU A 322 -4.60 21.15 -1.67
CA LEU A 322 -4.28 21.16 -0.23
C LEU A 322 -2.97 20.44 0.06
N GLN A 323 -2.70 19.33 -0.62
CA GLN A 323 -1.44 18.61 -0.47
C GLN A 323 -0.24 19.41 -1.01
N SER A 324 -0.37 20.09 -2.15
CA SER A 324 0.66 21.00 -2.65
C SER A 324 0.95 22.14 -1.67
N ILE A 325 -0.09 22.70 -1.06
CA ILE A 325 0.05 23.71 0.02
C ILE A 325 0.68 23.08 1.26
N GLY A 326 0.30 21.85 1.62
CA GLY A 326 0.87 21.10 2.74
C GLY A 326 2.39 20.95 2.64
N ASN A 327 2.92 20.77 1.43
CA ASN A 327 4.37 20.69 1.21
C ASN A 327 5.10 22.01 1.51
N LEU A 328 4.45 23.18 1.51
CA LEU A 328 5.06 24.44 1.91
C LEU A 328 5.48 24.48 3.38
N PHE A 329 4.88 23.65 4.22
CA PHE A 329 5.28 23.57 5.63
C PHE A 329 6.66 22.95 5.82
N PHE A 330 7.14 22.14 4.86
CA PHE A 330 8.56 21.73 4.84
C PHE A 330 9.51 22.90 4.58
N VAL A 331 9.08 23.88 3.79
CA VAL A 331 9.87 25.11 3.58
C VAL A 331 9.95 25.90 4.89
N LEU A 332 8.79 26.05 5.58
CA LEU A 332 8.75 26.68 6.89
C LEU A 332 9.66 25.98 7.90
N GLN A 333 9.64 24.63 7.92
CA GLN A 333 10.52 23.82 8.77
C GLN A 333 11.99 24.00 8.41
N ALA A 334 12.34 24.01 7.12
CA ALA A 334 13.72 24.18 6.65
C ALA A 334 14.32 25.55 7.03
N VAL A 335 13.50 26.60 7.02
CA VAL A 335 13.90 27.97 7.43
C VAL A 335 13.86 28.12 8.95
N GLY A 336 12.87 27.52 9.61
CA GLY A 336 12.64 27.66 11.06
C GLY A 336 13.66 26.90 11.93
N GLY A 337 14.44 25.98 11.36
CA GLY A 337 15.46 25.21 12.06
C GLY A 337 14.91 24.21 13.08
N HIS A 338 15.66 23.94 14.15
CA HIS A 338 15.29 22.97 15.19
C HIS A 338 14.21 23.53 16.14
N ARG A 339 12.95 23.50 15.70
CA ARG A 339 11.78 23.90 16.52
C ARG A 339 10.70 22.85 16.44
N ILE A 340 10.42 22.17 17.55
CA ILE A 340 9.43 21.08 17.62
C ILE A 340 8.03 21.53 17.17
N GLY A 341 7.63 22.80 17.46
CA GLY A 341 6.35 23.33 17.01
C GLY A 341 6.23 23.42 15.48
N TYR A 342 7.30 23.79 14.77
CA TYR A 342 7.30 23.77 13.31
C TYR A 342 7.32 22.36 12.76
N LEU A 343 8.04 21.45 13.41
CA LEU A 343 8.03 20.03 13.05
C LEU A 343 6.61 19.44 13.19
N ALA A 344 5.93 19.69 14.31
CA ALA A 344 4.57 19.21 14.52
C ALA A 344 3.59 19.80 13.49
N LEU A 345 3.70 21.09 13.18
CA LEU A 345 2.87 21.75 12.18
C LEU A 345 3.12 21.18 10.77
N CYS A 346 4.39 20.99 10.39
CA CYS A 346 4.79 20.39 9.13
C CYS A 346 4.24 18.97 8.99
N VAL A 347 4.45 18.12 10.01
CA VAL A 347 3.97 16.74 10.04
C VAL A 347 2.44 16.68 9.98
N THR A 348 1.74 17.57 10.70
CA THR A 348 0.27 17.64 10.65
C THR A 348 -0.22 18.00 9.25
N ALA A 349 0.32 19.08 8.68
CA ALA A 349 -0.10 19.58 7.37
C ALA A 349 0.15 18.50 6.28
N GLU A 350 1.33 17.93 6.25
CA GLU A 350 1.71 16.89 5.28
C GLU A 350 0.83 15.64 5.41
N ASN A 351 0.69 15.09 6.64
CA ASN A 351 -0.04 13.84 6.83
C ASN A 351 -1.56 14.00 6.67
N VAL A 352 -2.15 15.12 7.14
CA VAL A 352 -3.59 15.38 6.95
C VAL A 352 -3.89 15.52 5.46
N THR A 353 -3.16 16.38 4.75
CA THR A 353 -3.41 16.61 3.32
C THR A 353 -3.05 15.39 2.48
N GLY A 354 -1.98 14.67 2.84
CA GLY A 354 -1.58 13.40 2.23
C GLY A 354 -2.63 12.29 2.40
N GLY A 355 -3.22 12.18 3.60
CA GLY A 355 -4.33 11.27 3.90
C GLY A 355 -5.59 11.59 3.10
N MET A 356 -5.95 12.88 3.02
CA MET A 356 -7.08 13.35 2.20
C MET A 356 -6.88 13.00 0.72
N ALA A 357 -5.72 13.36 0.14
CA ALA A 357 -5.41 13.11 -1.25
C ALA A 357 -5.30 11.60 -1.55
N GLY A 358 -4.74 10.82 -0.62
CA GLY A 358 -4.67 9.37 -0.72
C GLY A 358 -6.04 8.72 -0.81
N THR A 359 -6.98 9.10 0.08
CA THR A 359 -8.35 8.58 0.07
C THR A 359 -9.10 8.96 -1.21
N ALA A 360 -8.98 10.21 -1.67
CA ALA A 360 -9.59 10.65 -2.92
C ALA A 360 -9.03 9.86 -4.13
N LEU A 361 -7.71 9.62 -4.19
CA LEU A 361 -7.07 8.84 -5.25
C LEU A 361 -7.52 7.38 -5.22
N VAL A 362 -7.52 6.72 -4.06
CA VAL A 362 -7.98 5.34 -3.91
C VAL A 362 -9.42 5.18 -4.38
N THR A 363 -10.30 6.12 -4.02
CA THR A 363 -11.70 6.11 -4.47
C THR A 363 -11.79 6.28 -6.00
N TYR A 364 -10.96 7.13 -6.58
CA TYR A 364 -10.90 7.29 -8.03
C TYR A 364 -10.40 6.03 -8.73
N LEU A 365 -9.29 5.42 -8.26
CA LEU A 365 -8.79 4.17 -8.82
C LEU A 365 -9.84 3.07 -8.78
N SER A 366 -10.58 2.96 -7.67
CA SER A 366 -11.67 1.99 -7.53
C SER A 366 -12.80 2.23 -8.52
N SER A 367 -13.14 3.51 -8.80
CA SER A 367 -14.20 3.87 -9.76
C SER A 367 -13.80 3.59 -11.22
N LEU A 368 -12.51 3.50 -11.50
CA LEU A 368 -12.00 3.15 -12.82
C LEU A 368 -12.00 1.64 -13.11
N CYS A 369 -12.19 0.79 -12.10
CA CYS A 369 -12.14 -0.64 -12.28
C CYS A 369 -13.45 -1.18 -12.86
N SER A 370 -13.38 -2.05 -13.87
CA SER A 370 -14.56 -2.76 -14.36
C SER A 370 -14.93 -3.88 -13.40
N PRO A 371 -16.24 -4.19 -13.21
CA PRO A 371 -16.68 -5.28 -12.31
C PRO A 371 -16.07 -6.64 -12.66
N ALA A 372 -15.78 -6.89 -13.92
CA ALA A 372 -15.20 -8.15 -14.40
C ALA A 372 -13.72 -8.33 -14.02
N PHE A 373 -12.97 -7.21 -13.79
CA PHE A 373 -11.53 -7.22 -13.60
C PHE A 373 -11.07 -6.34 -12.44
N THR A 374 -11.95 -6.08 -11.47
CA THR A 374 -11.74 -5.10 -10.40
C THR A 374 -10.38 -5.26 -9.70
N ALA A 375 -10.06 -6.48 -9.25
CA ALA A 375 -8.82 -6.71 -8.50
C ALA A 375 -7.57 -6.46 -9.35
N THR A 376 -7.54 -6.96 -10.58
CA THR A 376 -6.37 -6.83 -11.45
C THR A 376 -6.18 -5.41 -11.96
N GLN A 377 -7.25 -4.73 -12.39
CA GLN A 377 -7.17 -3.33 -12.82
C GLN A 377 -6.76 -2.41 -11.66
N TYR A 378 -7.31 -2.61 -10.47
CA TYR A 378 -6.91 -1.85 -9.30
C TYR A 378 -5.43 -2.08 -8.95
N ALA A 379 -4.96 -3.33 -9.00
CA ALA A 379 -3.55 -3.66 -8.76
C ALA A 379 -2.63 -2.99 -9.79
N LEU A 380 -2.98 -3.00 -11.08
CA LEU A 380 -2.20 -2.34 -12.12
C LEU A 380 -2.14 -0.82 -11.93
N LEU A 381 -3.29 -0.18 -11.68
CA LEU A 381 -3.36 1.27 -11.48
C LEU A 381 -2.62 1.73 -10.22
N SER A 382 -2.76 0.98 -9.13
CA SER A 382 -2.05 1.27 -7.87
C SER A 382 -0.54 1.03 -8.01
N SER A 383 -0.12 0.00 -8.76
CA SER A 383 1.29 -0.26 -9.08
C SER A 383 1.90 0.87 -9.92
N LEU A 384 1.15 1.42 -10.87
CA LEU A 384 1.59 2.57 -11.67
C LEU A 384 1.79 3.81 -10.80
N ALA A 385 0.85 4.09 -9.88
CA ALA A 385 1.00 5.19 -8.92
C ALA A 385 2.22 4.99 -8.02
N LEU A 386 2.51 3.75 -7.62
CA LEU A 386 3.67 3.41 -6.80
C LEU A 386 4.99 3.51 -7.59
N LEU A 387 5.00 3.12 -8.87
CA LEU A 387 6.16 3.28 -9.75
C LEU A 387 6.58 4.74 -9.89
N GLY A 388 5.62 5.63 -10.18
CA GLY A 388 5.86 7.07 -10.25
C GLY A 388 6.49 7.59 -8.96
N ARG A 389 5.92 7.19 -7.83
CA ARG A 389 6.44 7.50 -6.51
C ARG A 389 7.88 7.02 -6.32
N THR A 390 8.20 5.78 -6.67
CA THR A 390 9.51 5.18 -6.44
C THR A 390 10.59 5.79 -7.34
N VAL A 391 10.30 5.89 -8.65
CA VAL A 391 11.28 6.36 -9.64
C VAL A 391 11.57 7.86 -9.47
N VAL A 392 10.53 8.68 -9.40
CA VAL A 392 10.73 10.14 -9.31
C VAL A 392 11.26 10.55 -7.93
N ALA A 393 10.79 9.92 -6.85
CA ALA A 393 11.30 10.23 -5.52
C ALA A 393 12.80 9.93 -5.36
N SER A 394 13.35 8.95 -6.11
CA SER A 394 14.78 8.65 -6.08
C SER A 394 15.67 9.82 -6.49
N SER A 395 15.18 10.73 -7.34
CA SER A 395 15.88 11.96 -7.72
C SER A 395 15.93 13.01 -6.61
N GLY A 396 15.07 12.88 -5.58
CA GLY A 396 14.91 13.87 -4.52
C GLY A 396 16.21 14.18 -3.76
N GLY A 397 17.06 13.17 -3.54
CA GLY A 397 18.35 13.33 -2.89
C GLY A 397 19.30 14.21 -3.71
N ILE A 398 19.47 13.91 -4.99
CA ILE A 398 20.31 14.68 -5.92
C ILE A 398 19.83 16.12 -6.03
N LEU A 399 18.52 16.31 -6.20
CA LEU A 399 17.92 17.64 -6.29
C LEU A 399 18.11 18.42 -5.00
N SER A 400 17.87 17.83 -3.84
CA SER A 400 18.04 18.51 -2.54
C SER A 400 19.49 18.92 -2.26
N GLU A 401 20.49 18.17 -2.76
CA GLU A 401 21.90 18.55 -2.70
C GLU A 401 22.23 19.74 -3.60
N LYS A 402 21.74 19.71 -4.85
CA LYS A 402 22.05 20.73 -5.86
C LYS A 402 21.40 22.08 -5.57
N ILE A 403 20.11 22.08 -5.20
CA ILE A 403 19.32 23.32 -5.09
C ILE A 403 19.04 23.74 -3.63
N GLY A 404 19.44 22.92 -2.65
CA GLY A 404 19.17 23.14 -1.23
C GLY A 404 17.73 22.79 -0.80
N TRP A 405 17.50 22.75 0.52
CA TRP A 405 16.25 22.29 1.10
C TRP A 405 15.03 23.12 0.71
N VAL A 406 15.15 24.46 0.80
CA VAL A 406 14.04 25.38 0.54
C VAL A 406 13.53 25.27 -0.90
N ARG A 407 14.45 25.35 -1.88
CA ARG A 407 14.08 25.25 -3.30
C ARG A 407 13.58 23.86 -3.66
N PHE A 408 14.14 22.82 -3.03
CA PHE A 408 13.68 21.45 -3.21
C PHE A 408 12.22 21.29 -2.78
N PHE A 409 11.85 21.74 -1.58
CA PHE A 409 10.46 21.61 -1.12
C PHE A 409 9.49 22.52 -1.87
N LEU A 410 9.92 23.70 -2.35
CA LEU A 410 9.12 24.50 -3.29
C LEU A 410 8.85 23.74 -4.60
N LEU A 411 9.86 23.04 -5.12
CA LEU A 411 9.67 22.20 -6.30
C LEU A 411 8.63 21.10 -6.07
N THR A 412 8.60 20.45 -4.88
CA THR A 412 7.61 19.41 -4.58
C THR A 412 6.18 19.94 -4.57
N CYS A 413 5.96 21.24 -4.29
CA CYS A 413 4.65 21.88 -4.39
C CYS A 413 4.20 22.00 -5.85
N VAL A 414 5.13 22.26 -6.77
CA VAL A 414 4.82 22.54 -8.18
C VAL A 414 4.65 21.24 -8.99
N VAL A 415 5.42 20.20 -8.67
CA VAL A 415 5.45 18.93 -9.44
C VAL A 415 4.08 18.23 -9.49
N THR A 416 3.21 18.45 -8.51
CA THR A 416 1.84 17.88 -8.47
C THR A 416 0.86 18.65 -9.36
N LEU A 417 1.10 19.94 -9.65
CA LEU A 417 0.16 20.81 -10.37
C LEU A 417 -0.22 20.30 -11.76
N PRO A 418 0.69 19.77 -12.60
CA PRO A 418 0.31 19.21 -13.90
C PRO A 418 -0.76 18.11 -13.79
N ALA A 419 -0.65 17.22 -12.81
CA ALA A 419 -1.64 16.17 -12.58
C ALA A 419 -3.00 16.75 -12.15
N ILE A 420 -3.02 17.78 -11.31
CA ILE A 420 -4.24 18.47 -10.91
C ILE A 420 -4.91 19.12 -12.14
N ILE A 421 -4.13 19.77 -13.00
CA ILE A 421 -4.62 20.37 -14.25
C ILE A 421 -5.22 19.30 -15.17
N LEU A 422 -4.57 18.14 -15.29
CA LEU A 422 -5.11 17.02 -16.05
C LEU A 422 -6.44 16.53 -15.48
N PHE A 423 -6.59 16.42 -14.15
CA PHE A 423 -7.89 16.09 -13.54
C PHE A 423 -8.96 17.16 -13.75
N MET A 424 -8.60 18.44 -13.85
CA MET A 424 -9.53 19.50 -14.24
C MET A 424 -9.99 19.33 -15.69
N TRP A 425 -9.08 18.93 -16.58
CA TRP A 425 -9.36 18.78 -18.01
C TRP A 425 -10.15 17.52 -18.36
N ILE A 426 -9.84 16.38 -17.72
CA ILE A 426 -10.52 15.10 -17.90
C ILE A 426 -12.03 15.21 -17.57
N GLY A 427 -12.40 16.06 -16.65
CA GLY A 427 -13.63 16.04 -15.89
C GLY A 427 -14.98 16.10 -16.57
N PRO A 428 -15.29 16.91 -17.61
CA PRO A 428 -16.63 16.92 -18.17
C PRO A 428 -16.89 15.81 -19.23
N ARG A 429 -15.85 15.14 -19.64
CA ARG A 429 -15.88 14.13 -20.71
C ARG A 429 -15.99 12.71 -20.20
N ASP A 430 -15.82 12.52 -18.91
CA ASP A 430 -15.84 11.24 -18.20
C ASP A 430 -16.99 11.17 -17.21
N ASP A 431 -18.23 11.02 -17.68
CA ASP A 431 -19.26 10.30 -16.92
C ASP A 431 -18.88 8.80 -16.82
N LEU A 432 -17.63 8.53 -16.40
CA LEU A 432 -17.03 7.21 -16.30
C LEU A 432 -17.60 6.37 -15.16
N GLY A 433 -18.50 6.93 -14.33
CA GLY A 433 -19.25 6.20 -13.32
C GLY A 433 -20.63 5.74 -13.78
N ASN A 434 -21.08 6.10 -14.97
CA ASN A 434 -22.44 5.81 -15.44
C ASN A 434 -22.48 4.75 -16.56
N ASN A 435 -21.57 3.77 -16.52
CA ASN A 435 -21.79 2.54 -17.24
C ASN A 435 -22.87 1.73 -16.49
N LYS A 436 -24.13 2.20 -16.56
CA LYS A 436 -25.28 1.33 -16.30
C LYS A 436 -25.06 0.09 -17.16
N PRO A 437 -25.12 -1.12 -16.60
CA PRO A 437 -25.03 -2.32 -17.41
C PRO A 437 -26.04 -2.18 -18.56
N LYS A 438 -25.55 -2.27 -19.81
CA LYS A 438 -26.44 -2.38 -20.96
C LYS A 438 -27.42 -3.51 -20.61
N PRO A 439 -28.75 -3.27 -20.69
CA PRO A 439 -29.70 -4.32 -20.43
C PRO A 439 -29.32 -5.50 -21.32
N ALA A 440 -29.16 -6.67 -20.73
CA ALA A 440 -28.86 -7.90 -21.43
C ALA A 440 -29.82 -7.98 -22.63
N LEU A 441 -29.28 -8.08 -23.82
CA LEU A 441 -30.05 -8.36 -25.02
C LEU A 441 -30.95 -9.54 -24.71
N LYS A 442 -32.24 -9.29 -24.60
CA LYS A 442 -33.23 -10.36 -24.52
C LYS A 442 -32.96 -11.28 -25.70
N SER A 443 -32.55 -12.49 -25.43
CA SER A 443 -32.47 -13.53 -26.44
C SER A 443 -33.88 -13.71 -27.01
N THR A 444 -34.10 -13.20 -28.22
CA THR A 444 -35.24 -13.48 -29.04
C THR A 444 -35.09 -14.92 -29.62
N ASN A 445 -35.23 -15.91 -28.79
CA ASN A 445 -35.47 -17.28 -29.21
C ASN A 445 -36.73 -17.76 -28.50
N GLY A 446 -37.82 -17.41 -29.10
CA GLY A 446 -39.17 -17.91 -28.78
C GLY A 446 -39.92 -18.11 -30.09
N ARG A 447 -39.46 -18.99 -30.95
CA ARG A 447 -40.34 -19.66 -31.90
C ARG A 447 -40.92 -20.90 -31.19
N SER A 448 -42.11 -20.74 -30.69
CA SER A 448 -42.98 -21.84 -30.42
C SER A 448 -43.41 -22.47 -31.77
N GLU A 449 -42.85 -23.62 -32.09
CA GLU A 449 -43.51 -24.52 -33.07
C GLU A 449 -44.65 -25.20 -32.36
N ASP A 450 -45.85 -24.91 -32.80
CA ASP A 450 -47.11 -25.55 -32.43
C ASP A 450 -47.26 -26.82 -33.29
N PRO A 451 -47.32 -28.04 -32.74
CA PRO A 451 -47.54 -29.28 -33.50
C PRO A 451 -48.95 -29.75 -33.38
N THR A 452 -49.96 -28.97 -33.88
CA THR A 452 -51.31 -29.52 -34.09
C THR A 452 -52.03 -28.82 -35.23
N ALA A 453 -52.04 -29.48 -36.39
CA ALA A 453 -53.20 -29.49 -37.32
C ALA A 453 -52.90 -30.38 -38.52
N PRO A 454 -53.99 -30.94 -39.14
CA PRO A 454 -54.26 -32.34 -39.22
C PRO A 454 -53.64 -33.05 -40.40
#